data_4741c5dd4e57b3d26ec22c99515e75b0
#
_entry.id   4741c5dd4e57b3d26ec22c99515e75b0
#
_cell.length_a   1.000
_cell.length_b   1.000
_cell.length_c   1.000
_cell.angle_alpha   90.00
_cell.angle_beta   90.00
_cell.angle_gamma   90.00
#
_symmetry.space_group_name_H-M   'P 1'
#
loop_
_entity.id
_entity.type
_entity.pdbx_description
1 polymer ?
#
loop_
_entity_poly.entity_id
_entity_poly.type
_entity_poly.pdbx_seq_one_letter_code
_entity_poly.pdbx_strand_id
1 'polypeptide(L)'
;MTSLPEAGIPADEPGNATLGDHVLGQLQRLGAVVGLSEADTALYGQVLLDSLADSARRPLSLPPASPSFLSDDHTPVEFSLAGTSDAAPALRVLVEPGCTHEDMGDSGRAGLEAIHAMAARWNFSTHQLDALHDLFLPATAQGPLSLWYALDLRVGGVPGVKVYLNPSAAGPEHAAHTVQEALRRLGYDKAFAQLPSAAGYPFLALDLGSWESPRVKVYVKHPRMSADDACALSHASGAAAADIRHFFHTAAGPLPPSGQQENGTPRLLRRSALTCHSFTEGDSDPSGFTLHIPVRDYVRDDEEALDRATALLTRFGMDPTVLRRSLRALTQRQLTDGVGLIAYLALVYERNRQPRITAYLSSEAYLTRAPTEQYAQVGLLAAQRTQSALNSGRKAAGHAIPHTAPKEVSWNRIASKL
;
A
#
# COMPACT_ATOMS: atom_id res chain seq x y z
N MET A 1 49.79 -19.88 23.61
CA MET A 1 48.94 -19.06 22.71
C MET A 1 48.32 -20.04 21.73
N THR A 2 47.14 -20.49 22.05
CA THR A 2 46.35 -21.44 21.24
C THR A 2 45.17 -20.65 20.67
N SER A 3 45.21 -20.41 19.36
CA SER A 3 44.15 -19.76 18.61
C SER A 3 42.92 -20.66 18.60
N LEU A 4 41.77 -20.10 19.03
CA LEU A 4 40.44 -20.71 18.88
C LEU A 4 40.05 -20.68 17.38
N PRO A 5 39.40 -21.71 16.85
CA PRO A 5 38.90 -21.70 15.48
C PRO A 5 37.72 -20.75 15.40
N GLU A 6 37.72 -19.85 14.40
CA GLU A 6 36.57 -19.09 13.96
C GLU A 6 35.52 -20.06 13.46
N ALA A 7 34.39 -20.09 14.15
CA ALA A 7 33.20 -20.77 13.67
C ALA A 7 32.67 -20.01 12.44
N GLY A 8 33.00 -20.50 11.25
CA GLY A 8 32.40 -20.02 10.01
C GLY A 8 30.89 -20.27 10.04
N ILE A 9 30.14 -19.19 9.90
CA ILE A 9 28.70 -19.24 9.60
C ILE A 9 28.59 -19.98 8.27
N PRO A 10 27.81 -21.08 8.15
CA PRO A 10 27.62 -21.73 6.88
C PRO A 10 26.94 -20.72 5.95
N ALA A 11 27.56 -20.47 4.78
CA ALA A 11 26.92 -19.76 3.71
C ALA A 11 25.73 -20.62 3.24
N ASP A 12 24.51 -20.16 3.45
CA ASP A 12 23.30 -20.77 2.92
C ASP A 12 23.48 -20.96 1.42
N GLU A 13 23.26 -22.19 0.92
CA GLU A 13 23.23 -22.46 -0.51
C GLU A 13 22.11 -21.59 -1.13
N PRO A 14 22.36 -20.87 -2.22
CA PRO A 14 21.41 -19.89 -2.79
C PRO A 14 20.09 -20.48 -3.33
N GLY A 15 19.82 -21.76 -3.11
CA GLY A 15 18.61 -22.48 -3.57
C GLY A 15 17.58 -22.80 -2.49
N ASN A 16 17.82 -22.50 -1.22
CA ASN A 16 16.98 -23.00 -0.12
C ASN A 16 16.33 -21.91 0.74
N ALA A 17 16.47 -20.62 0.39
CA ALA A 17 15.85 -19.52 1.12
C ALA A 17 14.33 -19.62 1.10
N THR A 18 13.72 -19.49 2.27
CA THR A 18 12.25 -19.51 2.43
C THR A 18 11.66 -18.12 2.43
N LEU A 19 10.33 -18.02 2.29
CA LEU A 19 9.61 -16.76 2.45
C LEU A 19 9.87 -16.14 3.83
N GLY A 20 9.89 -16.96 4.89
CA GLY A 20 10.19 -16.51 6.24
C GLY A 20 11.58 -15.90 6.37
N ASP A 21 12.62 -16.57 5.84
CA ASP A 21 13.99 -16.05 5.85
C ASP A 21 14.10 -14.70 5.13
N HIS A 22 13.46 -14.59 3.97
CA HIS A 22 13.43 -13.38 3.16
C HIS A 22 12.80 -12.21 3.94
N VAL A 23 11.59 -12.39 4.47
CA VAL A 23 10.84 -11.35 5.17
C VAL A 23 11.53 -10.96 6.49
N LEU A 24 12.06 -11.93 7.25
CA LEU A 24 12.83 -11.66 8.47
C LEU A 24 14.10 -10.87 8.17
N GLY A 25 14.84 -11.25 7.15
CA GLY A 25 16.03 -10.52 6.73
C GLY A 25 15.71 -9.08 6.33
N GLN A 26 14.60 -8.86 5.62
CA GLN A 26 14.14 -7.50 5.30
C GLN A 26 13.72 -6.73 6.55
N LEU A 27 12.94 -7.34 7.46
CA LEU A 27 12.52 -6.71 8.70
C LEU A 27 13.71 -6.30 9.58
N GLN A 28 14.71 -7.15 9.72
CA GLN A 28 15.92 -6.85 10.48
C GLN A 28 16.68 -5.63 9.91
N ARG A 29 16.89 -5.62 8.58
CA ARG A 29 17.58 -4.50 7.92
C ARG A 29 16.77 -3.21 7.98
N LEU A 30 15.46 -3.26 7.78
CA LEU A 30 14.57 -2.10 7.89
C LEU A 30 14.48 -1.60 9.34
N GLY A 31 14.38 -2.52 10.32
CA GLY A 31 14.40 -2.18 11.75
C GLY A 31 15.64 -1.40 12.14
N ALA A 32 16.81 -1.84 11.67
CA ALA A 32 18.07 -1.11 11.87
C ALA A 32 18.06 0.29 11.23
N VAL A 33 17.42 0.47 10.07
CA VAL A 33 17.29 1.79 9.42
C VAL A 33 16.48 2.77 10.27
N VAL A 34 15.41 2.31 10.95
CA VAL A 34 14.52 3.15 11.76
C VAL A 34 14.84 3.12 13.26
N GLY A 35 15.91 2.42 13.67
CA GLY A 35 16.40 2.42 15.06
C GLY A 35 15.65 1.45 16.01
N LEU A 36 15.00 0.42 15.48
CA LEU A 36 14.49 -0.68 16.32
C LEU A 36 15.65 -1.53 16.85
N SER A 37 15.51 -2.03 18.07
CA SER A 37 16.47 -2.97 18.65
C SER A 37 16.38 -4.36 17.98
N GLU A 38 17.43 -5.17 18.11
CA GLU A 38 17.41 -6.57 17.69
C GLU A 38 16.33 -7.36 18.42
N ALA A 39 16.09 -7.07 19.69
CA ALA A 39 15.04 -7.70 20.48
C ALA A 39 13.63 -7.35 19.96
N ASP A 40 13.39 -6.07 19.62
CA ASP A 40 12.11 -5.65 19.03
C ASP A 40 11.89 -6.32 17.67
N THR A 41 12.90 -6.33 16.80
CA THR A 41 12.79 -6.95 15.47
C THR A 41 12.63 -8.46 15.54
N ALA A 42 13.28 -9.14 16.49
CA ALA A 42 13.07 -10.57 16.72
C ALA A 42 11.64 -10.88 17.19
N LEU A 43 11.11 -10.05 18.12
CA LEU A 43 9.74 -10.20 18.62
C LEU A 43 8.71 -10.03 17.49
N TYR A 44 8.83 -8.97 16.69
CA TYR A 44 7.95 -8.73 15.55
C TYR A 44 8.12 -9.80 14.47
N GLY A 45 9.36 -10.25 14.23
CA GLY A 45 9.66 -11.33 13.30
C GLY A 45 8.95 -12.64 13.68
N GLN A 46 8.93 -12.99 14.96
CA GLN A 46 8.20 -14.19 15.42
C GLN A 46 6.70 -14.07 15.12
N VAL A 47 6.08 -12.91 15.37
CA VAL A 47 4.65 -12.69 15.06
C VAL A 47 4.37 -12.80 13.56
N LEU A 48 5.29 -12.32 12.70
CA LEU A 48 5.17 -12.49 11.25
C LEU A 48 5.24 -13.96 10.84
N LEU A 49 6.20 -14.72 11.38
CA LEU A 49 6.33 -16.16 11.08
C LEU A 49 5.11 -16.94 11.54
N ASP A 50 4.63 -16.68 12.75
CA ASP A 50 3.43 -17.33 13.31
C ASP A 50 2.20 -17.06 12.40
N SER A 51 2.07 -15.85 11.89
CA SER A 51 0.95 -15.46 11.00
C SER A 51 1.05 -16.01 9.58
N LEU A 52 2.27 -16.14 9.06
CA LEU A 52 2.53 -16.75 7.76
C LEU A 52 2.41 -18.28 7.82
N ALA A 53 2.55 -18.88 9.01
CA ALA A 53 2.42 -20.31 9.27
C ALA A 53 3.25 -21.15 8.27
N ASP A 54 2.62 -22.09 7.56
CA ASP A 54 3.32 -22.95 6.58
C ASP A 54 3.91 -22.19 5.40
N SER A 55 3.33 -21.06 5.02
CA SER A 55 3.91 -20.19 3.98
C SER A 55 5.30 -19.69 4.33
N ALA A 56 5.60 -19.45 5.63
CA ALA A 56 6.92 -19.02 6.05
C ALA A 56 8.02 -20.02 5.69
N ARG A 57 7.72 -21.32 5.73
CA ARG A 57 8.67 -22.41 5.42
C ARG A 57 8.79 -22.74 3.93
N ARG A 58 7.94 -22.11 3.09
CA ARG A 58 7.92 -22.39 1.65
C ARG A 58 9.18 -21.83 0.97
N PRO A 59 9.92 -22.65 0.21
CA PRO A 59 11.06 -22.19 -0.56
C PRO A 59 10.65 -21.15 -1.61
N LEU A 60 11.44 -20.09 -1.78
CA LEU A 60 11.19 -19.05 -2.81
C LEU A 60 11.38 -19.55 -4.24
N SER A 61 12.02 -20.69 -4.44
CA SER A 61 12.11 -21.39 -5.73
C SER A 61 10.77 -21.97 -6.22
N LEU A 62 9.78 -22.07 -5.32
CA LEU A 62 8.41 -22.48 -5.64
C LEU A 62 7.50 -21.25 -5.79
N PRO A 63 6.46 -21.32 -6.63
CA PRO A 63 5.49 -20.22 -6.73
C PRO A 63 4.79 -19.96 -5.38
N PRO A 64 4.20 -18.78 -5.16
CA PRO A 64 3.44 -18.50 -3.93
C PRO A 64 2.40 -19.58 -3.64
N ALA A 65 2.14 -19.85 -2.36
CA ALA A 65 1.19 -20.89 -1.95
C ALA A 65 -0.25 -20.57 -2.38
N SER A 66 -0.60 -19.29 -2.37
CA SER A 66 -1.87 -18.76 -2.90
C SER A 66 -1.64 -17.36 -3.48
N PRO A 67 -2.54 -16.88 -4.36
CA PRO A 67 -2.43 -15.53 -4.93
C PRO A 67 -2.83 -14.48 -3.90
N SER A 68 -1.90 -14.00 -3.08
CA SER A 68 -2.12 -12.83 -2.24
C SER A 68 -2.34 -11.59 -3.12
N PHE A 69 -3.33 -10.76 -2.76
CA PHE A 69 -3.57 -9.48 -3.43
C PHE A 69 -2.89 -8.31 -2.73
N LEU A 70 -2.07 -8.58 -1.72
CA LEU A 70 -1.32 -7.58 -1.00
C LEU A 70 -0.23 -6.94 -1.86
N SER A 71 0.42 -7.74 -2.69
CA SER A 71 1.45 -7.29 -3.64
C SER A 71 1.21 -7.85 -5.06
N ASP A 72 1.86 -7.24 -6.06
CA ASP A 72 1.71 -7.66 -7.47
C ASP A 72 2.40 -8.99 -7.77
N ASP A 73 3.38 -9.40 -6.96
CA ASP A 73 4.10 -10.68 -7.05
C ASP A 73 3.51 -11.76 -6.12
N HIS A 74 2.36 -11.47 -5.51
CA HIS A 74 1.66 -12.34 -4.57
C HIS A 74 2.42 -12.62 -3.25
N THR A 75 3.41 -11.81 -2.91
CA THR A 75 4.02 -11.85 -1.57
C THR A 75 2.99 -11.39 -0.52
N PRO A 76 2.71 -12.18 0.52
CA PRO A 76 1.69 -11.86 1.53
C PRO A 76 2.19 -10.90 2.62
N VAL A 77 3.25 -10.14 2.33
CA VAL A 77 3.86 -9.15 3.22
C VAL A 77 4.23 -7.90 2.44
N GLU A 78 3.85 -6.74 2.96
CA GLU A 78 4.23 -5.42 2.46
C GLU A 78 4.73 -4.57 3.61
N PHE A 79 5.80 -3.79 3.39
CA PHE A 79 6.28 -2.80 4.35
C PHE A 79 5.75 -1.42 4.01
N SER A 80 5.74 -0.50 4.97
CA SER A 80 5.54 0.92 4.67
C SER A 80 6.34 1.80 5.61
N LEU A 81 6.82 2.91 5.05
CA LEU A 81 7.56 3.93 5.78
C LEU A 81 6.75 5.22 5.80
N ALA A 82 6.38 5.67 6.97
CA ALA A 82 5.61 6.90 7.16
C ALA A 82 6.50 7.98 7.77
N GLY A 83 6.71 9.07 7.04
CA GLY A 83 7.50 10.23 7.49
C GLY A 83 6.62 11.41 7.88
N THR A 84 7.04 12.16 8.91
CA THR A 84 6.54 13.46 9.31
C THR A 84 7.72 14.42 9.46
N SER A 85 7.45 15.73 9.47
CA SER A 85 8.52 16.73 9.64
C SER A 85 9.02 16.87 11.09
N ASP A 86 8.27 16.33 12.05
CA ASP A 86 8.46 16.54 13.50
C ASP A 86 8.80 15.28 14.30
N ALA A 87 8.85 14.11 13.65
CA ALA A 87 9.15 12.85 14.30
C ALA A 87 10.00 11.91 13.42
N ALA A 88 10.61 10.92 14.06
CA ALA A 88 11.28 9.83 13.35
C ALA A 88 10.29 9.06 12.48
N PRO A 89 10.71 8.57 11.30
CA PRO A 89 9.86 7.79 10.43
C PRO A 89 9.37 6.50 11.10
N ALA A 90 8.07 6.20 10.94
CA ALA A 90 7.46 4.98 11.46
C ALA A 90 7.53 3.87 10.40
N LEU A 91 8.06 2.70 10.78
CA LEU A 91 8.04 1.48 9.99
C LEU A 91 6.80 0.67 10.32
N ARG A 92 6.11 0.19 9.29
CA ARG A 92 4.97 -0.71 9.42
C ARG A 92 5.16 -1.92 8.55
N VAL A 93 4.55 -3.01 8.96
CA VAL A 93 4.43 -4.23 8.15
C VAL A 93 2.96 -4.62 8.05
N LEU A 94 2.50 -4.89 6.84
CA LEU A 94 1.17 -5.39 6.50
C LEU A 94 1.31 -6.86 6.11
N VAL A 95 0.41 -7.70 6.60
CA VAL A 95 0.46 -9.17 6.43
C VAL A 95 -0.93 -9.68 6.04
N GLU A 96 -0.95 -10.65 5.13
CA GLU A 96 -2.10 -11.51 4.88
C GLU A 96 -1.89 -12.85 5.62
N PRO A 97 -2.52 -13.05 6.79
CA PRO A 97 -2.42 -14.32 7.51
C PRO A 97 -3.23 -15.42 6.81
N GLY A 98 -2.87 -16.68 7.05
CA GLY A 98 -3.61 -17.81 6.52
C GLY A 98 -3.57 -17.96 5.00
N CYS A 99 -2.59 -17.38 4.33
CA CYS A 99 -2.46 -17.40 2.87
C CYS A 99 -2.12 -18.78 2.26
N THR A 100 -2.11 -19.85 3.08
CA THR A 100 -2.02 -21.24 2.61
C THR A 100 -3.37 -21.91 2.43
N HIS A 101 -4.45 -21.31 2.93
CA HIS A 101 -5.77 -21.88 2.85
C HIS A 101 -6.40 -21.63 1.47
N GLU A 102 -7.02 -22.64 0.89
CA GLU A 102 -7.76 -22.53 -0.37
C GLU A 102 -9.10 -21.81 -0.17
N ASP A 103 -9.69 -21.96 1.03
CA ASP A 103 -10.97 -21.35 1.41
C ASP A 103 -10.75 -20.00 2.12
N MET A 104 -11.47 -18.99 1.66
CA MET A 104 -11.41 -17.64 2.23
C MET A 104 -11.94 -17.57 3.67
N GLY A 105 -12.86 -18.44 4.05
CA GLY A 105 -13.37 -18.53 5.42
C GLY A 105 -12.30 -19.08 6.37
N ASP A 106 -11.51 -20.07 5.91
CA ASP A 106 -10.39 -20.61 6.69
C ASP A 106 -9.28 -19.58 6.86
N SER A 107 -8.95 -18.85 5.78
CA SER A 107 -8.00 -17.72 5.85
C SER A 107 -8.48 -16.65 6.83
N GLY A 108 -9.78 -16.33 6.84
CA GLY A 108 -10.38 -15.37 7.75
C GLY A 108 -10.30 -15.82 9.23
N ARG A 109 -10.56 -17.12 9.49
CA ARG A 109 -10.42 -17.69 10.85
C ARG A 109 -8.97 -17.63 11.32
N ALA A 110 -8.02 -18.04 10.49
CA ALA A 110 -6.59 -17.97 10.83
C ALA A 110 -6.15 -16.52 11.11
N GLY A 111 -6.65 -15.56 10.32
CA GLY A 111 -6.42 -14.15 10.57
C GLY A 111 -6.99 -13.65 11.90
N LEU A 112 -8.21 -14.06 12.24
CA LEU A 112 -8.84 -13.70 13.50
C LEU A 112 -8.11 -14.32 14.69
N GLU A 113 -7.69 -15.58 14.60
CA GLU A 113 -6.88 -16.26 15.62
C GLU A 113 -5.54 -15.55 15.84
N ALA A 114 -4.87 -15.11 14.76
CA ALA A 114 -3.64 -14.32 14.86
C ALA A 114 -3.87 -12.99 15.60
N ILE A 115 -4.98 -12.29 15.35
CA ILE A 115 -5.33 -11.04 16.05
C ILE A 115 -5.61 -11.32 17.54
N HIS A 116 -6.35 -12.38 17.88
CA HIS A 116 -6.64 -12.74 19.26
C HIS A 116 -5.35 -13.15 20.02
N ALA A 117 -4.42 -13.86 19.37
CA ALA A 117 -3.11 -14.18 19.94
C ALA A 117 -2.29 -12.90 20.23
N MET A 118 -2.30 -11.92 19.30
CA MET A 118 -1.68 -10.61 19.52
C MET A 118 -2.37 -9.83 20.64
N ALA A 119 -3.70 -9.88 20.74
CA ALA A 119 -4.47 -9.24 21.79
C ALA A 119 -4.12 -9.80 23.18
N ALA A 120 -3.98 -11.12 23.28
CA ALA A 120 -3.54 -11.78 24.51
C ALA A 120 -2.08 -11.40 24.87
N ARG A 121 -1.19 -11.35 23.87
CA ARG A 121 0.23 -11.01 24.05
C ARG A 121 0.44 -9.58 24.53
N TRP A 122 -0.28 -8.61 23.93
CA TRP A 122 -0.08 -7.18 24.16
C TRP A 122 -1.21 -6.52 24.96
N ASN A 123 -2.12 -7.33 25.50
CA ASN A 123 -3.22 -6.92 26.37
C ASN A 123 -4.08 -5.78 25.80
N PHE A 124 -4.67 -6.00 24.60
CA PHE A 124 -5.62 -5.07 24.01
C PHE A 124 -6.97 -5.73 23.71
N SER A 125 -8.01 -4.91 23.56
CA SER A 125 -9.37 -5.39 23.29
C SER A 125 -9.60 -5.66 21.80
N THR A 126 -10.28 -6.77 21.49
CA THR A 126 -10.78 -7.09 20.14
C THR A 126 -12.29 -6.84 19.98
N HIS A 127 -12.96 -6.27 21.00
CA HIS A 127 -14.41 -6.10 21.04
C HIS A 127 -15.00 -5.47 19.77
N GLN A 128 -14.36 -4.44 19.19
CA GLN A 128 -14.83 -3.81 17.96
C GLN A 128 -14.74 -4.77 16.76
N LEU A 129 -13.68 -5.58 16.67
CA LEU A 129 -13.51 -6.59 15.63
C LEU A 129 -14.55 -7.71 15.78
N ASP A 130 -14.73 -8.20 17.01
CA ASP A 130 -15.66 -9.28 17.33
C ASP A 130 -17.11 -8.87 17.04
N ALA A 131 -17.47 -7.60 17.27
CA ALA A 131 -18.79 -7.06 16.94
C ALA A 131 -19.09 -6.98 15.43
N LEU A 132 -18.06 -7.13 14.59
CA LEU A 132 -18.18 -7.08 13.13
C LEU A 132 -17.97 -8.43 12.44
N HIS A 133 -17.62 -9.46 13.20
CA HIS A 133 -17.22 -10.77 12.68
C HIS A 133 -18.19 -11.33 11.62
N ASP A 134 -19.49 -11.33 11.88
CA ASP A 134 -20.52 -11.88 10.99
C ASP A 134 -20.68 -11.10 9.68
N LEU A 135 -20.31 -9.81 9.66
CA LEU A 135 -20.39 -8.98 8.45
C LEU A 135 -19.22 -9.25 7.49
N PHE A 136 -18.03 -9.51 8.03
CA PHE A 136 -16.80 -9.57 7.24
C PHE A 136 -16.23 -10.97 7.04
N LEU A 137 -16.66 -11.94 7.85
CA LEU A 137 -16.21 -13.32 7.78
C LEU A 137 -17.41 -14.28 7.64
N PRO A 138 -18.24 -14.13 6.60
CA PRO A 138 -19.34 -15.04 6.36
C PRO A 138 -18.84 -16.45 6.01
N ALA A 139 -19.68 -17.47 6.18
CA ALA A 139 -19.34 -18.87 5.91
C ALA A 139 -18.86 -19.11 4.47
N THR A 140 -19.34 -18.30 3.51
CA THR A 140 -18.93 -18.34 2.11
C THR A 140 -18.39 -16.96 1.70
N ALA A 141 -17.18 -16.64 2.19
CA ALA A 141 -16.55 -15.36 1.88
C ALA A 141 -16.11 -15.27 0.41
N GLN A 142 -16.27 -14.08 -0.16
CA GLN A 142 -15.89 -13.75 -1.54
C GLN A 142 -14.84 -12.62 -1.56
N GLY A 143 -14.23 -12.45 -2.71
CA GLY A 143 -13.36 -11.30 -2.98
C GLY A 143 -11.87 -11.62 -2.90
N PRO A 144 -11.02 -10.58 -2.94
CA PRO A 144 -9.58 -10.75 -3.08
C PRO A 144 -8.85 -11.00 -1.75
N LEU A 145 -9.50 -10.79 -0.62
CA LEU A 145 -8.93 -10.98 0.72
C LEU A 145 -10.03 -11.34 1.71
N SER A 146 -9.64 -11.96 2.79
CA SER A 146 -10.50 -12.17 3.94
C SER A 146 -10.23 -11.11 5.01
N LEU A 147 -9.02 -11.13 5.58
CA LEU A 147 -8.55 -10.21 6.59
C LEU A 147 -7.06 -9.96 6.39
N TRP A 148 -6.63 -8.70 6.48
CA TRP A 148 -5.21 -8.33 6.65
C TRP A 148 -5.01 -7.62 7.97
N TYR A 149 -3.79 -7.65 8.49
CA TYR A 149 -3.43 -6.79 9.61
C TYR A 149 -2.11 -6.07 9.35
N ALA A 150 -1.93 -4.92 10.00
CA ALA A 150 -0.67 -4.21 10.01
C ALA A 150 -0.18 -3.96 11.44
N LEU A 151 1.13 -4.04 11.63
CA LEU A 151 1.82 -3.63 12.85
C LEU A 151 2.54 -2.31 12.59
N ASP A 152 2.28 -1.32 13.43
CA ASP A 152 3.07 -0.08 13.52
C ASP A 152 4.19 -0.35 14.52
N LEU A 153 5.39 -0.62 13.99
CA LEU A 153 6.51 -1.16 14.76
C LEU A 153 7.13 -0.07 15.65
N ARG A 154 7.21 -0.32 16.93
CA ARG A 154 7.66 0.65 17.93
C ARG A 154 8.80 0.09 18.77
N VAL A 155 9.66 0.97 19.24
CA VAL A 155 10.66 0.63 20.25
C VAL A 155 9.95 0.15 21.51
N GLY A 156 10.46 -0.92 22.14
CA GLY A 156 9.87 -1.55 23.32
C GLY A 156 8.91 -2.70 23.03
N GLY A 157 8.77 -3.12 21.76
CA GLY A 157 8.11 -4.38 21.39
C GLY A 157 6.57 -4.39 21.50
N VAL A 158 5.92 -3.22 21.69
CA VAL A 158 4.45 -3.12 21.73
C VAL A 158 3.97 -2.29 20.52
N PRO A 159 3.47 -2.94 19.45
CA PRO A 159 3.06 -2.26 18.24
C PRO A 159 1.69 -1.59 18.37
N GLY A 160 1.41 -0.65 17.47
CA GLY A 160 0.02 -0.36 17.12
C GLY A 160 -0.47 -1.44 16.16
N VAL A 161 -1.62 -2.01 16.41
CA VAL A 161 -2.23 -3.03 15.55
C VAL A 161 -3.35 -2.41 14.73
N LYS A 162 -3.44 -2.75 13.45
CA LYS A 162 -4.53 -2.36 12.57
C LYS A 162 -5.03 -3.58 11.82
N VAL A 163 -6.35 -3.73 11.73
CA VAL A 163 -6.99 -4.78 10.96
C VAL A 163 -7.68 -4.16 9.74
N TYR A 164 -7.58 -4.83 8.60
CA TYR A 164 -8.27 -4.50 7.37
C TYR A 164 -9.25 -5.60 7.03
N LEU A 165 -10.50 -5.23 6.86
CA LEU A 165 -11.62 -6.12 6.59
C LEU A 165 -12.16 -5.87 5.19
N ASN A 166 -12.67 -6.92 4.54
CA ASN A 166 -13.21 -6.86 3.19
C ASN A 166 -14.72 -6.58 3.19
N PRO A 167 -15.19 -5.37 2.85
CA PRO A 167 -16.63 -5.07 2.78
C PRO A 167 -17.38 -5.89 1.73
N SER A 168 -16.66 -6.46 0.74
CA SER A 168 -17.24 -7.28 -0.33
C SER A 168 -17.27 -8.77 0.02
N ALA A 169 -17.04 -9.16 1.27
CA ALA A 169 -16.99 -10.57 1.68
C ALA A 169 -18.30 -11.33 1.40
N ALA A 170 -19.45 -10.66 1.46
CA ALA A 170 -20.77 -11.23 1.09
C ALA A 170 -21.17 -10.94 -0.38
N GLY A 171 -20.26 -10.37 -1.18
CA GLY A 171 -20.49 -9.94 -2.56
C GLY A 171 -20.27 -8.43 -2.75
N PRO A 172 -19.75 -8.00 -3.90
CA PRO A 172 -19.42 -6.58 -4.15
C PRO A 172 -20.65 -5.66 -4.10
N GLU A 173 -21.84 -6.17 -4.42
CA GLU A 173 -23.12 -5.44 -4.36
C GLU A 173 -23.52 -5.11 -2.91
N HIS A 174 -23.04 -5.86 -1.93
CA HIS A 174 -23.34 -5.65 -0.52
C HIS A 174 -22.33 -4.71 0.19
N ALA A 175 -21.20 -4.38 -0.46
CA ALA A 175 -20.11 -3.66 0.17
C ALA A 175 -20.51 -2.33 0.85
N ALA A 176 -21.38 -1.54 0.19
CA ALA A 176 -21.86 -0.28 0.76
C ALA A 176 -22.72 -0.50 2.02
N HIS A 177 -23.61 -1.50 1.99
CA HIS A 177 -24.44 -1.87 3.13
C HIS A 177 -23.58 -2.40 4.30
N THR A 178 -22.58 -3.25 3.99
CA THR A 178 -21.63 -3.78 4.99
C THR A 178 -20.88 -2.65 5.70
N VAL A 179 -20.37 -1.66 4.94
CA VAL A 179 -19.71 -0.49 5.54
C VAL A 179 -20.67 0.32 6.41
N GLN A 180 -21.89 0.59 5.92
CA GLN A 180 -22.90 1.33 6.67
C GLN A 180 -23.27 0.64 7.99
N GLU A 181 -23.53 -0.66 7.94
CA GLU A 181 -23.89 -1.44 9.13
C GLU A 181 -22.71 -1.57 10.10
N ALA A 182 -21.48 -1.74 9.60
CA ALA A 182 -20.29 -1.75 10.45
C ALA A 182 -20.10 -0.43 11.19
N LEU A 183 -20.22 0.70 10.50
CA LEU A 183 -20.15 2.02 11.12
C LEU A 183 -21.25 2.20 12.18
N ARG A 184 -22.48 1.77 11.89
CA ARG A 184 -23.58 1.81 12.85
C ARG A 184 -23.30 0.99 14.11
N ARG A 185 -22.83 -0.25 13.97
CA ARG A 185 -22.47 -1.11 15.13
C ARG A 185 -21.35 -0.54 16.00
N LEU A 186 -20.46 0.22 15.38
CA LEU A 186 -19.34 0.88 16.07
C LEU A 186 -19.71 2.26 16.64
N GLY A 187 -20.99 2.70 16.50
CA GLY A 187 -21.45 3.98 17.03
C GLY A 187 -21.17 5.20 16.15
N TYR A 188 -20.87 4.97 14.85
CA TYR A 188 -20.61 6.02 13.84
C TYR A 188 -21.79 6.19 12.89
N ASP A 189 -23.02 6.30 13.38
CA ASP A 189 -24.26 6.27 12.58
C ASP A 189 -24.30 7.30 11.44
N LYS A 190 -23.68 8.45 11.63
CA LYS A 190 -23.66 9.55 10.64
C LYS A 190 -22.48 9.47 9.66
N ALA A 191 -21.47 8.67 9.96
CA ALA A 191 -20.22 8.66 9.20
C ALA A 191 -20.41 8.19 7.75
N PHE A 192 -21.30 7.23 7.49
CA PHE A 192 -21.56 6.75 6.13
C PHE A 192 -22.05 7.84 5.18
N ALA A 193 -22.89 8.74 5.67
CA ALA A 193 -23.41 9.87 4.88
C ALA A 193 -22.34 10.93 4.53
N GLN A 194 -21.21 10.93 5.26
CA GLN A 194 -20.07 11.81 4.99
C GLN A 194 -19.06 11.21 3.99
N LEU A 195 -19.24 9.93 3.61
CA LEU A 195 -18.37 9.31 2.62
C LEU A 195 -18.72 9.81 1.21
N PRO A 196 -17.71 9.97 0.34
CA PRO A 196 -17.97 10.32 -1.05
C PRO A 196 -18.67 9.17 -1.79
N SER A 197 -19.33 9.53 -2.91
CA SER A 197 -19.81 8.52 -3.86
C SER A 197 -18.66 7.62 -4.30
N ALA A 198 -18.84 6.31 -4.22
CA ALA A 198 -17.80 5.32 -4.39
C ALA A 198 -18.03 4.41 -5.58
N ALA A 199 -16.96 4.08 -6.31
CA ALA A 199 -16.97 2.96 -7.25
C ALA A 199 -16.73 1.61 -6.54
N GLY A 200 -16.43 1.62 -5.23
CA GLY A 200 -16.28 0.47 -4.37
C GLY A 200 -15.60 0.82 -3.05
N TYR A 201 -15.77 -0.06 -2.09
CA TYR A 201 -15.17 0.01 -0.75
C TYR A 201 -14.20 -1.16 -0.59
N PRO A 202 -12.90 -1.00 -0.91
CA PRO A 202 -11.94 -2.10 -0.81
C PRO A 202 -11.68 -2.56 0.61
N PHE A 203 -11.68 -1.62 1.58
CA PHE A 203 -11.37 -1.93 2.97
C PHE A 203 -12.21 -1.11 3.94
N LEU A 204 -12.54 -1.74 5.08
CA LEU A 204 -12.81 -1.06 6.36
C LEU A 204 -11.66 -1.45 7.30
N ALA A 205 -11.06 -0.50 8.01
CA ALA A 205 -9.96 -0.82 8.93
C ALA A 205 -10.22 -0.28 10.33
N LEU A 206 -9.77 -1.06 11.33
CA LEU A 206 -9.84 -0.73 12.75
C LEU A 206 -8.44 -0.54 13.30
N ASP A 207 -8.21 0.53 14.05
CA ASP A 207 -7.04 0.67 14.90
C ASP A 207 -7.32 -0.10 16.21
N LEU A 208 -6.55 -1.17 16.47
CA LEU A 208 -6.59 -2.00 17.69
C LEU A 208 -5.28 -1.85 18.48
N GLY A 209 -5.31 -2.13 19.78
CA GLY A 209 -4.09 -2.04 20.62
C GLY A 209 -3.75 -0.62 21.06
N SER A 210 -2.47 -0.35 21.25
CA SER A 210 -1.97 0.89 21.85
C SER A 210 -1.96 2.07 20.89
N TRP A 211 -3.13 2.62 20.59
CA TRP A 211 -3.26 3.88 19.86
C TRP A 211 -3.68 4.99 20.81
N GLU A 212 -3.12 6.18 20.64
CA GLU A 212 -3.53 7.39 21.38
C GLU A 212 -4.97 7.78 21.06
N SER A 213 -5.36 7.64 19.78
CA SER A 213 -6.71 7.91 19.30
C SER A 213 -7.08 6.82 18.31
N PRO A 214 -7.70 5.70 18.75
CA PRO A 214 -8.15 4.65 17.86
C PRO A 214 -9.13 5.16 16.81
N ARG A 215 -9.03 4.68 15.58
CA ARG A 215 -9.84 5.14 14.45
C ARG A 215 -10.51 3.99 13.74
N VAL A 216 -11.70 4.27 13.25
CA VAL A 216 -12.32 3.50 12.17
C VAL A 216 -12.01 4.18 10.85
N LYS A 217 -11.59 3.42 9.85
CA LYS A 217 -11.18 3.95 8.54
C LYS A 217 -11.94 3.26 7.42
N VAL A 218 -12.50 4.07 6.53
CA VAL A 218 -13.16 3.56 5.32
C VAL A 218 -12.35 3.96 4.11
N TYR A 219 -11.98 2.96 3.32
CA TYR A 219 -11.27 3.15 2.05
C TYR A 219 -12.26 3.17 0.90
N VAL A 220 -12.07 4.13 0.01
CA VAL A 220 -12.97 4.37 -1.14
C VAL A 220 -12.15 4.32 -2.42
N LYS A 221 -12.61 3.56 -3.40
CA LYS A 221 -11.97 3.38 -4.70
C LYS A 221 -12.45 4.42 -5.70
N HIS A 222 -11.50 5.08 -6.38
CA HIS A 222 -11.76 6.11 -7.37
C HIS A 222 -11.07 5.77 -8.70
N PRO A 223 -11.77 5.12 -9.64
CA PRO A 223 -11.27 4.96 -10.99
C PRO A 223 -11.24 6.32 -11.69
N ARG A 224 -10.21 6.55 -12.52
CA ARG A 224 -10.11 7.76 -13.36
C ARG A 224 -10.10 9.08 -12.57
N MET A 225 -9.52 9.10 -11.37
CA MET A 225 -9.40 10.30 -10.54
C MET A 225 -8.54 11.36 -11.23
N SER A 226 -8.96 12.62 -11.17
CA SER A 226 -8.16 13.81 -11.49
C SER A 226 -7.65 14.49 -10.22
N ALA A 227 -6.75 15.46 -10.36
CA ALA A 227 -6.29 16.29 -9.24
C ALA A 227 -7.43 17.11 -8.63
N ASP A 228 -8.38 17.58 -9.46
CA ASP A 228 -9.53 18.36 -8.99
C ASP A 228 -10.51 17.48 -8.21
N ASP A 229 -10.75 16.23 -8.67
CA ASP A 229 -11.54 15.26 -7.90
C ASP A 229 -10.90 15.01 -6.53
N ALA A 230 -9.58 14.81 -6.47
CA ALA A 230 -8.85 14.61 -5.21
C ALA A 230 -8.97 15.81 -4.27
N CYS A 231 -8.88 17.05 -4.80
CA CYS A 231 -9.09 18.27 -4.02
C CYS A 231 -10.52 18.35 -3.46
N ALA A 232 -11.53 18.06 -4.28
CA ALA A 232 -12.93 18.09 -3.85
C ALA A 232 -13.19 17.11 -2.70
N LEU A 233 -12.63 15.89 -2.77
CA LEU A 233 -12.78 14.84 -1.76
C LEU A 233 -12.08 15.17 -0.42
N SER A 234 -11.08 16.03 -0.43
CA SER A 234 -10.31 16.40 0.77
C SER A 234 -10.92 17.55 1.59
N HIS A 235 -11.93 18.26 1.08
CA HIS A 235 -12.46 19.48 1.71
C HIS A 235 -12.90 19.29 3.16
N ALA A 236 -13.59 18.20 3.48
CA ALA A 236 -14.09 17.92 4.83
C ALA A 236 -12.97 17.71 5.87
N SER A 237 -11.75 17.38 5.44
CA SER A 237 -10.61 17.12 6.33
C SER A 237 -9.78 18.37 6.67
N GLY A 238 -10.07 19.52 6.05
CA GLY A 238 -9.25 20.73 6.19
C GLY A 238 -7.90 20.66 5.48
N ALA A 239 -7.68 19.66 4.61
CA ALA A 239 -6.46 19.56 3.82
C ALA A 239 -6.35 20.73 2.82
N ALA A 240 -5.16 21.31 2.68
CA ALA A 240 -4.93 22.39 1.74
C ALA A 240 -5.01 21.84 0.30
N ALA A 241 -5.95 22.37 -0.50
CA ALA A 241 -6.14 21.95 -1.90
C ALA A 241 -4.85 22.05 -2.76
N ALA A 242 -4.01 23.06 -2.46
CA ALA A 242 -2.72 23.23 -3.12
C ALA A 242 -1.76 22.05 -2.85
N ASP A 243 -1.74 21.52 -1.63
CA ASP A 243 -0.89 20.38 -1.26
C ASP A 243 -1.43 19.08 -1.85
N ILE A 244 -2.76 18.88 -1.86
CA ILE A 244 -3.39 17.72 -2.53
C ILE A 244 -3.08 17.73 -4.02
N ARG A 245 -3.23 18.88 -4.71
CA ARG A 245 -2.94 19.01 -6.13
C ARG A 245 -1.45 18.76 -6.42
N HIS A 246 -0.57 19.35 -5.61
CA HIS A 246 0.87 19.14 -5.75
C HIS A 246 1.25 17.66 -5.57
N PHE A 247 0.75 17.03 -4.50
CA PHE A 247 0.97 15.62 -4.24
C PHE A 247 0.49 14.75 -5.41
N PHE A 248 -0.75 14.98 -5.88
CA PHE A 248 -1.33 14.22 -6.99
C PHE A 248 -0.44 14.29 -8.23
N HIS A 249 -0.08 15.51 -8.67
CA HIS A 249 0.73 15.68 -9.88
C HIS A 249 2.15 15.12 -9.73
N THR A 250 2.77 15.24 -8.56
CA THR A 250 4.11 14.69 -8.34
C THR A 250 4.06 13.16 -8.30
N ALA A 251 3.12 12.56 -7.55
CA ALA A 251 3.03 11.10 -7.44
C ALA A 251 2.59 10.44 -8.77
N ALA A 252 1.59 10.99 -9.45
CA ALA A 252 1.11 10.47 -10.72
C ALA A 252 2.04 10.80 -11.90
N GLY A 253 2.80 11.92 -11.82
CA GLY A 253 3.63 12.42 -12.92
C GLY A 253 2.83 12.89 -14.12
N PRO A 254 3.47 12.98 -15.31
CA PRO A 254 2.81 13.37 -16.55
C PRO A 254 1.75 12.33 -16.93
N LEU A 255 0.48 12.70 -16.89
CA LEU A 255 -0.63 11.87 -17.35
C LEU A 255 -0.98 12.23 -18.80
N PRO A 256 -1.28 11.22 -19.65
CA PRO A 256 -1.74 11.51 -20.99
C PRO A 256 -3.08 12.26 -20.95
N PRO A 257 -3.31 13.19 -21.88
CA PRO A 257 -4.62 13.82 -22.02
C PRO A 257 -5.66 12.73 -22.31
N SER A 258 -6.76 12.72 -21.58
CA SER A 258 -7.86 11.78 -21.81
C SER A 258 -8.55 12.15 -23.15
N GLY A 259 -8.14 11.51 -24.24
CA GLY A 259 -8.79 11.67 -25.54
C GLY A 259 -10.26 11.26 -25.45
N GLN A 260 -11.17 12.17 -25.77
CA GLN A 260 -12.62 12.05 -25.86
C GLN A 260 -13.46 12.49 -24.63
N GLN A 261 -12.94 13.17 -23.61
CA GLN A 261 -13.80 13.79 -22.61
C GLN A 261 -13.64 15.31 -22.51
N GLU A 262 -14.74 15.96 -22.25
CA GLU A 262 -15.12 17.36 -22.47
C GLU A 262 -14.22 18.47 -21.92
N ASN A 263 -13.12 18.22 -21.23
CA ASN A 263 -12.22 19.29 -20.80
C ASN A 263 -10.73 18.94 -20.78
N GLY A 264 -10.32 17.80 -21.35
CA GLY A 264 -8.88 17.45 -21.45
C GLY A 264 -8.14 17.30 -20.10
N THR A 265 -8.85 17.24 -18.97
CA THR A 265 -8.24 17.13 -17.64
C THR A 265 -7.53 15.78 -17.48
N PRO A 266 -6.22 15.74 -17.17
CA PRO A 266 -5.48 14.50 -16.98
C PRO A 266 -6.05 13.66 -15.82
N ARG A 267 -6.23 12.35 -16.06
CA ARG A 267 -6.81 11.40 -15.11
C ARG A 267 -5.97 10.14 -14.99
N LEU A 268 -6.03 9.51 -13.81
CA LEU A 268 -5.49 8.16 -13.63
C LEU A 268 -6.30 7.16 -14.45
N LEU A 269 -5.68 6.47 -15.41
CA LEU A 269 -6.36 5.57 -16.34
C LEU A 269 -6.03 4.07 -16.14
N ARG A 270 -5.03 3.78 -15.31
CA ARG A 270 -4.59 2.40 -15.05
C ARG A 270 -5.18 1.89 -13.74
N ARG A 271 -4.44 1.94 -12.66
CA ARG A 271 -4.93 1.54 -11.35
C ARG A 271 -5.64 2.71 -10.66
N SER A 272 -6.74 2.42 -9.97
CA SER A 272 -7.54 3.41 -9.23
C SER A 272 -6.72 4.04 -8.10
N ALA A 273 -6.92 5.33 -7.86
CA ALA A 273 -6.56 5.93 -6.59
C ALA A 273 -7.50 5.44 -5.48
N LEU A 274 -7.01 5.49 -4.24
CA LEU A 274 -7.84 5.26 -3.06
C LEU A 274 -7.85 6.52 -2.20
N THR A 275 -9.00 6.86 -1.64
CA THR A 275 -9.07 7.75 -0.48
C THR A 275 -9.40 6.95 0.77
N CYS A 276 -8.90 7.41 1.90
CA CYS A 276 -9.23 6.82 3.19
C CYS A 276 -9.79 7.94 4.08
N HIS A 277 -10.98 7.72 4.62
CA HIS A 277 -11.66 8.62 5.55
C HIS A 277 -11.60 8.00 6.94
N SER A 278 -11.03 8.75 7.91
CA SER A 278 -10.83 8.29 9.29
C SER A 278 -11.84 8.94 10.20
N PHE A 279 -12.38 8.17 11.14
CA PHE A 279 -13.32 8.65 12.17
C PHE A 279 -12.78 8.27 13.54
N THR A 280 -12.83 9.19 14.48
CA THR A 280 -12.54 9.00 15.90
C THR A 280 -13.82 9.04 16.70
N GLU A 281 -13.82 8.44 17.89
CA GLU A 281 -14.99 8.39 18.77
C GLU A 281 -15.54 9.79 19.04
N GLY A 282 -16.86 9.96 18.92
CA GLY A 282 -17.56 11.22 19.10
C GLY A 282 -17.58 12.16 17.89
N ASP A 283 -16.81 11.88 16.82
CA ASP A 283 -16.84 12.69 15.61
C ASP A 283 -17.93 12.22 14.63
N SER A 284 -18.72 13.15 14.10
CA SER A 284 -19.64 12.90 12.99
C SER A 284 -18.98 13.11 11.63
N ASP A 285 -17.96 13.95 11.57
CA ASP A 285 -17.19 14.28 10.36
C ASP A 285 -15.85 13.53 10.36
N PRO A 286 -15.26 13.27 9.19
CA PRO A 286 -13.95 12.63 9.12
C PRO A 286 -12.89 13.43 9.90
N SER A 287 -12.20 12.76 10.83
CA SER A 287 -11.06 13.33 11.58
C SER A 287 -9.77 13.29 10.77
N GLY A 288 -9.75 12.57 9.66
CA GLY A 288 -8.59 12.49 8.77
C GLY A 288 -8.95 12.04 7.37
N PHE A 289 -8.06 12.40 6.44
CA PHE A 289 -8.13 12.08 5.02
C PHE A 289 -6.77 11.56 4.54
N THR A 290 -6.79 10.53 3.70
CA THR A 290 -5.59 10.05 3.04
C THR A 290 -5.85 9.85 1.54
N LEU A 291 -4.97 10.37 0.70
CA LEU A 291 -4.95 10.12 -0.74
C LEU A 291 -3.83 9.15 -1.07
N HIS A 292 -4.15 7.99 -1.64
CA HIS A 292 -3.19 6.98 -2.11
C HIS A 292 -3.12 6.99 -3.62
N ILE A 293 -1.93 7.18 -4.17
CA ILE A 293 -1.64 7.09 -5.61
C ILE A 293 -0.80 5.82 -5.85
N PRO A 294 -1.23 4.91 -6.73
CA PRO A 294 -0.48 3.69 -7.08
C PRO A 294 0.69 4.04 -8.00
N VAL A 295 1.76 4.62 -7.45
CA VAL A 295 2.87 5.21 -8.21
C VAL A 295 3.51 4.21 -9.18
N ARG A 296 3.56 2.91 -8.81
CA ARG A 296 4.10 1.82 -9.62
C ARG A 296 3.47 1.66 -11.01
N ASP A 297 2.26 2.17 -11.22
CA ASP A 297 1.58 2.10 -12.52
C ASP A 297 1.77 3.39 -13.35
N TYR A 298 2.49 4.37 -12.79
CA TYR A 298 2.67 5.71 -13.38
C TYR A 298 4.14 6.14 -13.46
N VAL A 299 5.07 5.22 -13.22
CA VAL A 299 6.52 5.40 -13.39
C VAL A 299 7.07 4.40 -14.38
N ARG A 300 8.26 4.66 -14.90
CA ARG A 300 9.01 3.73 -15.72
C ARG A 300 9.62 2.61 -14.87
N ASP A 301 10.28 2.99 -13.77
CA ASP A 301 11.05 2.12 -12.88
C ASP A 301 11.01 2.65 -11.43
N ASP A 302 11.65 1.94 -10.50
CA ASP A 302 11.67 2.33 -9.09
C ASP A 302 12.63 3.49 -8.80
N GLU A 303 13.60 3.81 -9.67
CA GLU A 303 14.40 5.04 -9.52
C GLU A 303 13.53 6.27 -9.73
N GLU A 304 12.67 6.28 -10.77
CA GLU A 304 11.70 7.35 -10.98
C GLU A 304 10.68 7.44 -9.84
N ALA A 305 10.24 6.31 -9.28
CA ALA A 305 9.35 6.30 -8.11
C ALA A 305 10.04 6.93 -6.89
N LEU A 306 11.32 6.61 -6.66
CA LEU A 306 12.11 7.20 -5.58
C LEU A 306 12.33 8.70 -5.77
N ASP A 307 12.57 9.17 -7.00
CA ASP A 307 12.72 10.60 -7.30
C ASP A 307 11.45 11.37 -6.95
N ARG A 308 10.27 10.85 -7.34
CA ARG A 308 8.97 11.44 -7.01
C ARG A 308 8.71 11.44 -5.50
N ALA A 309 8.99 10.33 -4.82
CA ALA A 309 8.87 10.23 -3.36
C ALA A 309 9.83 11.20 -2.65
N THR A 310 11.08 11.34 -3.14
CA THR A 310 12.07 12.29 -2.62
C THR A 310 11.58 13.73 -2.75
N ALA A 311 11.02 14.10 -3.91
CA ALA A 311 10.47 15.43 -4.14
C ALA A 311 9.33 15.75 -3.17
N LEU A 312 8.43 14.78 -2.93
CA LEU A 312 7.33 14.92 -1.97
C LEU A 312 7.83 15.04 -0.53
N LEU A 313 8.72 14.15 -0.09
CA LEU A 313 9.29 14.21 1.26
C LEU A 313 9.96 15.56 1.50
N THR A 314 10.79 16.03 0.58
CA THR A 314 11.47 17.33 0.66
C THR A 314 10.47 18.48 0.72
N ARG A 315 9.42 18.46 -0.11
CA ARG A 315 8.37 19.49 -0.14
C ARG A 315 7.65 19.63 1.19
N PHE A 316 7.43 18.51 1.89
CA PHE A 316 6.77 18.48 3.19
C PHE A 316 7.76 18.55 4.38
N GLY A 317 9.01 18.88 4.15
CA GLY A 317 10.03 19.07 5.20
C GLY A 317 10.50 17.78 5.88
N MET A 318 10.38 16.64 5.19
CA MET A 318 10.79 15.32 5.70
C MET A 318 12.13 14.90 5.09
N ASP A 319 12.93 14.11 5.85
CA ASP A 319 14.21 13.58 5.37
C ASP A 319 14.01 12.42 4.38
N PRO A 320 14.38 12.56 3.09
CA PRO A 320 14.26 11.50 2.12
C PRO A 320 15.33 10.41 2.24
N THR A 321 16.39 10.64 3.03
CA THR A 321 17.52 9.70 3.13
C THR A 321 17.12 8.38 3.76
N VAL A 322 16.14 8.40 4.69
CA VAL A 322 15.62 7.20 5.34
C VAL A 322 14.91 6.30 4.33
N LEU A 323 14.10 6.86 3.41
CA LEU A 323 13.47 6.06 2.34
C LEU A 323 14.52 5.40 1.44
N ARG A 324 15.55 6.14 1.00
CA ARG A 324 16.64 5.59 0.18
C ARG A 324 17.39 4.46 0.89
N ARG A 325 17.66 4.59 2.20
CA ARG A 325 18.27 3.54 3.02
C ARG A 325 17.32 2.32 3.14
N SER A 326 16.04 2.55 3.30
CA SER A 326 15.03 1.48 3.39
C SER A 326 14.93 0.66 2.09
N LEU A 327 14.97 1.31 0.92
CA LEU A 327 15.00 0.57 -0.35
C LEU A 327 16.25 -0.30 -0.50
N ARG A 328 17.42 0.19 -0.09
CA ARG A 328 18.65 -0.62 -0.07
C ARG A 328 18.60 -1.77 0.94
N ALA A 329 17.81 -1.63 2.01
CA ALA A 329 17.57 -2.70 2.97
C ALA A 329 16.63 -3.78 2.43
N LEU A 330 15.72 -3.42 1.51
CA LEU A 330 14.76 -4.35 0.90
C LEU A 330 15.35 -5.14 -0.26
N THR A 331 16.12 -4.51 -1.13
CA THR A 331 16.58 -5.13 -2.36
C THR A 331 18.06 -4.86 -2.66
N GLN A 332 18.69 -5.82 -3.36
CA GLN A 332 20.07 -5.70 -3.89
C GLN A 332 20.09 -5.29 -5.38
N ARG A 333 18.93 -5.35 -6.07
CA ARG A 333 18.87 -4.97 -7.47
C ARG A 333 19.01 -3.47 -7.67
N GLN A 334 19.43 -3.04 -8.86
CA GLN A 334 19.32 -1.63 -9.25
C GLN A 334 17.84 -1.24 -9.34
N LEU A 335 17.51 -0.03 -8.93
CA LEU A 335 16.12 0.45 -8.97
C LEU A 335 15.61 0.63 -10.41
N THR A 336 16.52 0.85 -11.36
CA THR A 336 16.24 0.90 -12.80
C THR A 336 15.87 -0.43 -13.44
N ASP A 337 16.16 -1.56 -12.77
CA ASP A 337 15.96 -2.92 -13.30
C ASP A 337 14.55 -3.46 -13.04
N GLY A 338 13.71 -2.70 -12.32
CA GLY A 338 12.36 -3.12 -12.01
C GLY A 338 11.42 -1.98 -11.65
N VAL A 339 10.13 -2.29 -11.50
CA VAL A 339 9.09 -1.37 -11.09
C VAL A 339 8.12 -2.06 -10.13
N GLY A 340 7.77 -1.35 -9.05
CA GLY A 340 6.79 -1.84 -8.07
C GLY A 340 7.33 -2.02 -6.66
N LEU A 341 8.63 -1.86 -6.44
CA LEU A 341 9.22 -1.83 -5.10
C LEU A 341 8.59 -0.70 -4.26
N ILE A 342 8.37 0.49 -4.86
CA ILE A 342 7.50 1.52 -4.29
C ILE A 342 6.11 1.37 -4.92
N ALA A 343 5.21 0.69 -4.23
CA ALA A 343 3.88 0.35 -4.74
C ALA A 343 2.93 1.56 -4.75
N TYR A 344 2.82 2.25 -3.63
CA TYR A 344 1.97 3.42 -3.45
C TYR A 344 2.73 4.55 -2.74
N LEU A 345 2.33 5.78 -3.06
CA LEU A 345 2.61 6.95 -2.23
C LEU A 345 1.29 7.47 -1.66
N ALA A 346 1.28 7.86 -0.39
CA ALA A 346 0.10 8.43 0.24
C ALA A 346 0.42 9.74 0.97
N LEU A 347 -0.48 10.71 0.81
CA LEU A 347 -0.51 11.93 1.60
C LEU A 347 -1.62 11.82 2.64
N VAL A 348 -1.28 11.96 3.90
CA VAL A 348 -2.18 11.81 5.04
C VAL A 348 -2.35 13.14 5.74
N TYR A 349 -3.60 13.54 5.90
CA TYR A 349 -4.02 14.63 6.78
C TYR A 349 -4.80 14.08 7.95
N GLU A 350 -4.46 14.52 9.16
CA GLU A 350 -5.21 14.29 10.39
C GLU A 350 -5.42 15.62 11.08
N ARG A 351 -6.59 15.81 11.66
CA ARG A 351 -6.95 17.07 12.37
C ARG A 351 -5.90 17.38 13.43
N ASN A 352 -5.37 18.60 13.42
CA ASN A 352 -4.36 19.11 14.37
C ASN A 352 -3.00 18.37 14.32
N ARG A 353 -2.67 17.68 13.22
CA ARG A 353 -1.37 17.05 13.02
C ARG A 353 -0.69 17.54 11.74
N GLN A 354 0.64 17.47 11.71
CA GLN A 354 1.40 17.75 10.49
C GLN A 354 1.08 16.71 9.40
N PRO A 355 1.05 17.13 8.13
CA PRO A 355 0.89 16.19 7.01
C PRO A 355 1.96 15.10 7.06
N ARG A 356 1.58 13.89 6.66
CA ARG A 356 2.48 12.73 6.60
C ARG A 356 2.52 12.16 5.19
N ILE A 357 3.73 11.84 4.72
CA ILE A 357 3.92 11.06 3.49
C ILE A 357 4.20 9.60 3.89
N THR A 358 3.51 8.68 3.24
CA THR A 358 3.75 7.23 3.41
C THR A 358 4.15 6.62 2.08
N ALA A 359 5.26 5.91 2.04
CA ALA A 359 5.65 5.04 0.94
C ALA A 359 5.34 3.59 1.30
N TYR A 360 4.61 2.88 0.44
CA TYR A 360 4.31 1.45 0.57
C TYR A 360 5.33 0.68 -0.27
N LEU A 361 5.94 -0.32 0.34
CA LEU A 361 7.15 -0.96 -0.16
C LEU A 361 6.90 -2.47 -0.29
N SER A 362 6.90 -2.96 -1.53
CA SER A 362 6.76 -4.40 -1.81
C SER A 362 7.96 -5.18 -1.30
N SER A 363 7.72 -6.38 -0.78
CA SER A 363 8.79 -7.30 -0.36
C SER A 363 9.50 -7.96 -1.55
N GLU A 364 8.84 -8.11 -2.71
CA GLU A 364 9.36 -8.73 -3.95
C GLU A 364 9.99 -10.11 -3.71
N ALA A 365 9.28 -10.99 -2.98
CA ALA A 365 9.80 -12.32 -2.66
C ALA A 365 9.84 -13.25 -3.88
N TYR A 366 8.89 -13.10 -4.81
CA TYR A 366 8.70 -14.04 -5.92
C TYR A 366 9.02 -13.47 -7.29
N LEU A 367 8.75 -12.19 -7.54
CA LEU A 367 8.91 -11.61 -8.86
C LEU A 367 9.20 -10.10 -8.78
N THR A 368 10.16 -9.65 -9.57
CA THR A 368 10.35 -8.24 -9.90
C THR A 368 9.72 -7.96 -11.26
N ARG A 369 8.77 -7.03 -11.31
CA ARG A 369 8.15 -6.58 -12.56
C ARG A 369 9.16 -5.77 -13.37
N ALA A 370 9.28 -6.07 -14.68
CA ALA A 370 10.18 -5.32 -15.56
C ALA A 370 9.78 -3.85 -15.69
N PRO A 371 10.73 -2.95 -15.95
CA PRO A 371 10.48 -1.54 -16.23
C PRO A 371 9.47 -1.34 -17.35
N THR A 372 8.70 -0.26 -17.30
CA THR A 372 7.64 0.03 -18.27
C THR A 372 8.17 0.89 -19.40
N GLU A 373 8.27 0.37 -20.62
CA GLU A 373 8.79 1.09 -21.79
C GLU A 373 7.89 2.27 -22.25
N GLN A 374 6.61 2.23 -21.98
CA GLN A 374 5.63 3.21 -22.50
C GLN A 374 5.82 4.65 -22.00
N TYR A 375 6.51 4.86 -20.87
CA TYR A 375 6.76 6.23 -20.36
C TYR A 375 7.96 6.92 -21.01
N ALA A 376 8.90 6.17 -21.60
CA ALA A 376 9.99 6.73 -22.38
C ALA A 376 9.48 7.52 -23.61
N GLN A 377 8.38 7.07 -24.23
CA GLN A 377 7.79 7.74 -25.40
C GLN A 377 6.98 9.00 -25.05
N VAL A 378 6.32 9.05 -23.91
CA VAL A 378 5.54 10.23 -23.50
C VAL A 378 6.48 11.38 -23.08
N GLY A 379 7.55 11.08 -22.39
CA GLY A 379 8.61 12.06 -22.08
C GLY A 379 9.33 12.57 -23.33
N LEU A 380 9.67 11.69 -24.27
CA LEU A 380 10.26 12.08 -25.56
C LEU A 380 9.29 12.89 -26.42
N LEU A 381 8.02 12.51 -26.49
CA LEU A 381 6.99 13.25 -27.24
C LEU A 381 6.66 14.60 -26.59
N ALA A 382 6.68 14.70 -25.26
CA ALA A 382 6.55 15.97 -24.57
C ALA A 382 7.76 16.88 -24.82
N ALA A 383 8.98 16.35 -24.72
CA ALA A 383 10.21 17.08 -25.03
C ALA A 383 10.28 17.47 -26.51
N GLN A 384 9.89 16.58 -27.43
CA GLN A 384 9.83 16.86 -28.88
C GLN A 384 8.73 17.86 -29.23
N ARG A 385 7.58 17.87 -28.54
CA ARG A 385 6.52 18.87 -28.72
C ARG A 385 6.96 20.24 -28.22
N THR A 386 7.69 20.31 -27.09
CA THR A 386 8.27 21.58 -26.61
C THR A 386 9.34 22.08 -27.57
N GLN A 387 10.17 21.20 -28.10
CA GLN A 387 11.18 21.55 -29.12
C GLN A 387 10.55 21.87 -30.47
N SER A 388 9.47 21.17 -30.87
CA SER A 388 8.71 21.39 -32.09
C SER A 388 7.87 22.67 -32.03
N ALA A 389 7.31 23.01 -30.85
CA ALA A 389 6.63 24.30 -30.65
C ALA A 389 7.60 25.48 -30.73
N LEU A 390 8.85 25.29 -30.31
CA LEU A 390 9.93 26.25 -30.48
C LEU A 390 10.42 26.35 -31.97
N ASN A 391 10.30 25.25 -32.73
CA ASN A 391 10.76 25.16 -34.13
C ASN A 391 9.65 25.30 -35.17
N SER A 392 8.36 25.19 -34.82
CA SER A 392 7.25 25.24 -35.78
C SER A 392 6.69 26.63 -36.05
N GLY A 393 7.53 27.66 -35.86
CA GLY A 393 7.37 28.86 -36.68
C GLY A 393 7.58 28.61 -38.21
N ARG A 394 7.79 27.35 -38.65
CA ARG A 394 7.94 27.03 -40.09
C ARG A 394 7.38 25.63 -40.46
N LYS A 395 6.28 25.69 -41.24
CA LYS A 395 5.79 24.76 -42.28
C LYS A 395 5.11 23.45 -41.95
N ALA A 396 3.97 23.29 -42.59
CA ALA A 396 2.97 22.26 -42.61
C ALA A 396 3.28 21.02 -43.50
N ALA A 397 2.55 19.93 -43.20
CA ALA A 397 1.99 18.87 -44.07
C ALA A 397 2.69 17.50 -44.14
N GLY A 398 1.92 16.42 -43.86
CA GLY A 398 1.97 15.15 -44.62
C GLY A 398 1.94 13.82 -43.86
N HIS A 399 0.77 13.16 -43.91
CA HIS A 399 0.46 11.71 -44.00
C HIS A 399 0.83 10.70 -42.87
N ALA A 400 -0.21 9.98 -42.47
CA ALA A 400 -0.22 8.81 -41.56
C ALA A 400 -0.21 7.46 -42.31
N ILE A 401 0.34 6.38 -41.66
CA ILE A 401 0.05 4.98 -41.96
C ILE A 401 0.06 4.19 -40.64
N PRO A 402 -0.86 3.23 -40.43
CA PRO A 402 -1.02 2.52 -39.16
C PRO A 402 -0.26 1.17 -39.12
N HIS A 403 0.24 0.79 -37.96
CA HIS A 403 0.74 -0.58 -37.69
C HIS A 403 0.00 -1.23 -36.51
N THR A 404 -0.39 -2.49 -36.77
CA THR A 404 -1.11 -3.40 -35.87
C THR A 404 -0.20 -3.99 -34.79
N ALA A 405 -0.70 -4.07 -33.55
CA ALA A 405 -0.01 -4.63 -32.40
C ALA A 405 -0.36 -6.12 -32.16
N PRO A 406 0.56 -6.91 -31.56
CA PRO A 406 0.31 -8.31 -31.21
C PRO A 406 -0.50 -8.46 -29.91
N LYS A 407 -1.20 -9.59 -29.80
CA LYS A 407 -2.09 -9.93 -28.69
C LYS A 407 -1.29 -10.32 -27.44
N GLU A 408 -1.43 -9.56 -26.37
CA GLU A 408 -0.96 -9.89 -25.02
C GLU A 408 -1.94 -10.79 -24.27
N VAL A 409 -1.36 -11.78 -23.55
CA VAL A 409 -2.11 -12.70 -22.68
C VAL A 409 -2.50 -11.95 -21.39
N SER A 410 -3.80 -11.90 -21.14
CA SER A 410 -4.48 -11.06 -20.16
C SER A 410 -4.34 -11.55 -18.71
N TRP A 411 -3.23 -11.27 -18.05
CA TRP A 411 -3.10 -11.38 -16.59
C TRP A 411 -3.64 -10.14 -15.85
N ASN A 412 -3.87 -9.04 -16.55
CA ASN A 412 -4.30 -7.74 -16.00
C ASN A 412 -5.78 -7.65 -15.57
N ARG A 413 -6.61 -8.67 -15.82
CA ARG A 413 -8.04 -8.59 -15.47
C ARG A 413 -8.35 -8.75 -13.99
N ILE A 414 -7.46 -9.35 -13.22
CA ILE A 414 -7.71 -9.63 -11.79
C ILE A 414 -7.22 -8.46 -10.93
N ALA A 415 -6.05 -7.89 -11.21
CA ALA A 415 -5.51 -6.75 -10.46
C ALA A 415 -6.30 -5.43 -10.60
N SER A 416 -7.18 -5.30 -11.60
CA SER A 416 -8.08 -4.15 -11.75
C SER A 416 -9.31 -4.19 -10.84
N LYS A 417 -9.49 -5.29 -10.08
CA LYS A 417 -10.64 -5.46 -9.17
C LYS A 417 -10.38 -4.95 -7.74
N LEU A 418 -9.13 -4.58 -7.39
CA LEU A 418 -8.82 -3.86 -6.15
C LEU A 418 -8.74 -2.36 -6.35
#